data_4612a7ae251bd649c5c59c1fa40e9d4e
#
_entry.id   4612a7ae251bd649c5c59c1fa40e9d4e
#
_cell.length_a   1.000
_cell.length_b   1.000
_cell.length_c   1.000
_cell.angle_alpha   90.00
_cell.angle_beta   90.00
_cell.angle_gamma   90.00
#
_symmetry.space_group_name_H-M   'P 1'
#
loop_
_entity.id
_entity.type
_entity.pdbx_description
1 polymer ?
#
loop_
_entity_poly.entity_id
_entity_poly.type
_entity_poly.pdbx_seq_one_letter_code
_entity_poly.pdbx_strand_id
1 'polypeptide(L)'
;MIGTDNAQNEKYLTDAAAGIRASGGRIEAVSVSDPWLVAGINDRAQLSAAGVELNSRIVRGWQLAGVTVHDPATTWIDLAVTLAEDVEILPGTQLKGATVIDRGAIIGPDTTLVDCEVGENSVVKRTDATLAVIGANATVGPFSYLRAGTYLGESGKIGTFVETKNARIGRGSKVPHLSYIGDTTIGEYTNLGAGAITANYDDIAKHHTEIGSHVHSGSHNVFVAPVRIGDGAKTGAGTVVRKDVPAGALAISVAPQRNITGWVEEKRPGTSSAKAAAAAGAQPEATVAD
;
A
#
# COMPACT_ATOMS: atom_id res chain seq x y z
N MET A 1 18.74 50.27 -22.96
CA MET A 1 17.52 49.42 -23.08
C MET A 1 17.96 48.10 -23.66
N ILE A 2 17.51 46.97 -23.06
CA ILE A 2 17.88 45.62 -23.59
C ILE A 2 17.11 45.39 -24.88
N GLY A 3 17.82 45.09 -25.97
CA GLY A 3 17.24 44.80 -27.29
C GLY A 3 16.78 43.35 -27.43
N THR A 4 16.18 43.02 -28.57
CA THR A 4 15.72 41.69 -28.94
C THR A 4 16.40 41.19 -30.23
N ASP A 5 17.47 41.85 -30.68
CA ASP A 5 18.21 41.50 -31.90
C ASP A 5 19.16 40.31 -31.62
N ASN A 6 18.56 39.14 -31.49
CA ASN A 6 19.27 37.85 -31.24
C ASN A 6 18.47 36.68 -31.85
N ALA A 7 19.04 35.52 -31.93
CA ALA A 7 18.46 34.32 -32.58
C ALA A 7 17.11 33.88 -31.99
N GLN A 8 16.82 34.18 -30.73
CA GLN A 8 15.58 33.81 -30.03
C GLN A 8 14.55 34.98 -30.02
N ASN A 9 14.95 36.17 -30.48
CA ASN A 9 14.13 37.38 -30.44
C ASN A 9 13.62 37.73 -29.00
N GLU A 10 14.47 37.47 -28.02
CA GLU A 10 14.17 37.63 -26.58
C GLU A 10 15.09 38.71 -25.96
N LYS A 11 14.67 39.24 -24.82
CA LYS A 11 15.49 40.13 -24.00
C LYS A 11 16.38 39.32 -23.07
N TYR A 12 17.67 39.28 -23.34
CA TYR A 12 18.63 38.62 -22.47
C TYR A 12 18.98 39.50 -21.26
N LEU A 13 18.74 38.97 -20.05
CA LEU A 13 19.12 39.69 -18.83
C LEU A 13 20.64 39.94 -18.76
N THR A 14 21.45 39.09 -19.36
CA THR A 14 22.91 39.25 -19.48
C THR A 14 23.33 40.52 -20.21
N ASP A 15 22.49 41.01 -21.15
CA ASP A 15 22.75 42.25 -21.87
C ASP A 15 22.61 43.50 -20.97
N ALA A 16 21.95 43.35 -19.83
CA ALA A 16 21.88 44.40 -18.83
C ALA A 16 23.27 44.80 -18.31
N ALA A 17 24.18 43.81 -18.20
CA ALA A 17 25.56 44.02 -17.79
C ALA A 17 26.29 44.96 -18.76
N ALA A 18 26.15 44.72 -20.08
CA ALA A 18 26.74 45.58 -21.09
C ALA A 18 26.17 47.02 -21.03
N GLY A 19 24.84 47.16 -20.83
CA GLY A 19 24.16 48.44 -20.69
C GLY A 19 24.62 49.25 -19.47
N ILE A 20 24.75 48.58 -18.29
CA ILE A 20 25.25 49.22 -17.07
C ILE A 20 26.69 49.70 -17.24
N ARG A 21 27.55 48.89 -17.85
CA ARG A 21 28.93 49.25 -18.11
C ARG A 21 29.04 50.43 -19.08
N ALA A 22 28.23 50.44 -20.12
CA ALA A 22 28.20 51.55 -21.11
C ALA A 22 27.72 52.86 -20.48
N SER A 23 26.89 52.84 -19.44
CA SER A 23 26.45 54.01 -18.68
C SER A 23 27.44 54.44 -17.56
N GLY A 24 28.63 53.82 -17.45
CA GLY A 24 29.60 54.11 -16.42
C GLY A 24 29.35 53.42 -15.06
N GLY A 25 28.38 52.53 -14.99
CA GLY A 25 28.10 51.73 -13.81
C GLY A 25 29.14 50.66 -13.53
N ARG A 26 29.19 50.21 -12.27
CA ARG A 26 30.09 49.14 -11.82
C ARG A 26 29.34 47.81 -11.83
N ILE A 27 30.04 46.77 -12.26
CA ILE A 27 29.57 45.40 -12.28
C ILE A 27 30.59 44.55 -11.50
N GLU A 28 30.09 43.70 -10.59
CA GLU A 28 30.89 42.71 -9.89
C GLU A 28 30.33 41.31 -10.19
N ALA A 29 31.21 40.36 -10.37
CA ALA A 29 30.88 38.94 -10.53
C ALA A 29 31.08 38.22 -9.20
N VAL A 30 30.08 37.49 -8.77
CA VAL A 30 30.16 36.59 -7.62
C VAL A 30 30.23 35.16 -8.16
N SER A 31 31.32 34.46 -7.85
CA SER A 31 31.48 33.05 -8.22
C SER A 31 30.75 32.16 -7.20
N VAL A 32 29.95 31.25 -7.69
CA VAL A 32 29.33 30.17 -6.87
C VAL A 32 30.04 28.86 -7.19
N SER A 33 30.36 28.07 -6.17
CA SER A 33 31.04 26.78 -6.33
C SER A 33 30.13 25.64 -6.79
N ASP A 34 28.83 25.79 -6.55
CA ASP A 34 27.83 24.80 -6.97
C ASP A 34 27.06 25.29 -8.21
N PRO A 35 27.34 24.71 -9.38
CA PRO A 35 26.70 25.18 -10.63
C PRO A 35 25.18 24.93 -10.66
N TRP A 36 24.66 24.00 -9.85
CA TRP A 36 23.22 23.72 -9.79
C TRP A 36 22.41 24.87 -9.18
N LEU A 37 23.05 25.72 -8.37
CA LEU A 37 22.38 26.90 -7.79
C LEU A 37 21.98 27.95 -8.84
N VAL A 38 22.59 27.90 -10.00
CA VAL A 38 22.37 28.86 -11.10
C VAL A 38 21.97 28.15 -12.40
N ALA A 39 21.71 26.86 -12.37
CA ALA A 39 21.32 26.08 -13.54
C ALA A 39 19.91 26.50 -14.01
N GLY A 40 19.80 26.88 -15.29
CA GLY A 40 18.52 27.12 -15.97
C GLY A 40 17.95 25.82 -16.51
N ILE A 41 16.61 25.72 -16.55
CA ILE A 41 15.88 24.59 -17.10
C ILE A 41 15.05 25.08 -18.28
N ASN A 42 15.38 24.64 -19.50
CA ASN A 42 14.73 25.06 -20.74
C ASN A 42 13.96 23.93 -21.43
N ASP A 43 14.23 22.69 -21.06
CA ASP A 43 13.58 21.52 -21.63
C ASP A 43 13.35 20.41 -20.59
N ARG A 44 12.66 19.35 -21.00
CA ARG A 44 12.33 18.23 -20.10
C ARG A 44 13.53 17.35 -19.76
N ALA A 45 14.55 17.30 -20.58
CA ALA A 45 15.77 16.58 -20.29
C ALA A 45 16.56 17.27 -19.18
N GLN A 46 16.68 18.60 -19.25
CA GLN A 46 17.28 19.43 -18.20
C GLN A 46 16.44 19.37 -16.90
N LEU A 47 15.10 19.36 -16.98
CA LEU A 47 14.22 19.18 -15.82
C LEU A 47 14.49 17.82 -15.16
N SER A 48 14.59 16.75 -15.94
CA SER A 48 14.91 15.41 -15.42
C SER A 48 16.27 15.38 -14.73
N ALA A 49 17.29 15.97 -15.33
CA ALA A 49 18.63 16.03 -14.74
C ALA A 49 18.63 16.81 -13.41
N ALA A 50 17.94 17.95 -13.35
CA ALA A 50 17.79 18.72 -12.12
C ALA A 50 17.03 17.95 -11.03
N GLY A 51 16.00 17.19 -11.42
CA GLY A 51 15.26 16.30 -10.51
C GLY A 51 16.16 15.21 -9.90
N VAL A 52 16.98 14.56 -10.71
CA VAL A 52 17.94 13.55 -10.24
C VAL A 52 18.95 14.16 -9.27
N GLU A 53 19.50 15.33 -9.58
CA GLU A 53 20.45 16.04 -8.70
C GLU A 53 19.80 16.41 -7.37
N LEU A 54 18.59 17.00 -7.40
CA LEU A 54 17.86 17.34 -6.17
C LEU A 54 17.60 16.11 -5.31
N ASN A 55 17.09 15.04 -5.91
CA ASN A 55 16.84 13.77 -5.22
C ASN A 55 18.12 13.19 -4.60
N SER A 56 19.23 13.23 -5.33
CA SER A 56 20.54 12.78 -4.84
C SER A 56 20.96 13.55 -3.58
N ARG A 57 20.75 14.86 -3.55
CA ARG A 57 21.04 15.68 -2.36
C ARG A 57 20.15 15.33 -1.18
N ILE A 58 18.84 15.12 -1.40
CA ILE A 58 17.88 14.73 -0.38
C ILE A 58 18.27 13.37 0.21
N VAL A 59 18.48 12.36 -0.63
CA VAL A 59 18.87 11.01 -0.21
C VAL A 59 20.18 11.04 0.58
N ARG A 60 21.20 11.75 0.09
CA ARG A 60 22.45 11.92 0.80
C ARG A 60 22.27 12.61 2.16
N GLY A 61 21.39 13.60 2.24
CA GLY A 61 21.06 14.27 3.50
C GLY A 61 20.54 13.28 4.54
N TRP A 62 19.61 12.42 4.15
CA TRP A 62 19.05 11.39 5.01
C TRP A 62 20.06 10.32 5.39
N GLN A 63 20.93 9.89 4.47
CA GLN A 63 22.03 8.96 4.81
C GLN A 63 22.97 9.53 5.88
N LEU A 64 23.30 10.82 5.78
CA LEU A 64 24.12 11.49 6.80
C LEU A 64 23.38 11.72 8.14
N ALA A 65 22.05 11.71 8.11
CA ALA A 65 21.18 11.80 9.28
C ALA A 65 20.86 10.41 9.90
N GLY A 66 21.53 9.34 9.46
CA GLY A 66 21.39 8.02 10.09
C GLY A 66 20.35 7.09 9.42
N VAL A 67 19.88 7.42 8.20
CA VAL A 67 18.98 6.55 7.42
C VAL A 67 19.81 5.65 6.50
N THR A 68 19.50 4.36 6.47
CA THR A 68 20.10 3.40 5.56
C THR A 68 19.33 3.38 4.24
N VAL A 69 19.95 3.79 3.13
CA VAL A 69 19.38 3.70 1.78
C VAL A 69 20.21 2.73 0.97
N HIS A 70 19.65 1.56 0.63
CA HIS A 70 20.37 0.47 -0.05
C HIS A 70 20.69 0.78 -1.50
N ASP A 71 19.78 1.45 -2.20
CA ASP A 71 20.00 1.84 -3.60
C ASP A 71 19.54 3.29 -3.81
N PRO A 72 20.45 4.25 -3.65
CA PRO A 72 20.16 5.66 -3.88
C PRO A 72 19.66 5.98 -5.29
N ALA A 73 20.03 5.17 -6.30
CA ALA A 73 19.67 5.46 -7.69
C ALA A 73 18.20 5.18 -8.00
N THR A 74 17.58 4.22 -7.31
CA THR A 74 16.17 3.87 -7.49
C THR A 74 15.26 4.38 -6.37
N THR A 75 15.82 5.07 -5.38
CA THR A 75 15.07 5.67 -4.26
C THR A 75 14.74 7.12 -4.56
N TRP A 76 13.46 7.50 -4.42
CA TRP A 76 13.00 8.86 -4.61
C TRP A 76 12.30 9.37 -3.34
N ILE A 77 12.74 10.54 -2.86
CA ILE A 77 12.24 11.12 -1.60
C ILE A 77 11.90 12.59 -1.83
N ASP A 78 10.64 12.95 -1.61
CA ASP A 78 10.19 14.33 -1.70
C ASP A 78 10.75 15.17 -0.56
N LEU A 79 10.87 16.47 -0.79
CA LEU A 79 11.48 17.41 0.16
C LEU A 79 10.75 17.49 1.51
N ALA A 80 9.43 17.30 1.52
CA ALA A 80 8.61 17.39 2.73
C ALA A 80 8.56 16.07 3.55
N VAL A 81 9.18 15.00 3.07
CA VAL A 81 9.28 13.73 3.78
C VAL A 81 10.15 13.88 5.04
N THR A 82 9.76 13.22 6.11
CA THR A 82 10.52 13.18 7.37
C THR A 82 10.84 11.73 7.71
N LEU A 83 12.11 11.43 7.97
CA LEU A 83 12.61 10.12 8.35
C LEU A 83 13.33 10.21 9.70
N ALA A 84 13.04 9.25 10.58
CA ALA A 84 13.81 9.10 11.81
C ALA A 84 15.14 8.37 11.56
N GLU A 85 16.04 8.41 12.54
CA GLU A 85 17.27 7.58 12.51
C GLU A 85 16.93 6.08 12.47
N ASP A 86 17.84 5.28 11.94
CA ASP A 86 17.72 3.83 11.84
C ASP A 86 16.57 3.34 10.90
N VAL A 87 15.96 4.23 10.11
CA VAL A 87 15.06 3.83 9.03
C VAL A 87 15.86 3.17 7.90
N GLU A 88 15.34 2.06 7.37
CA GLU A 88 15.94 1.31 6.27
C GLU A 88 15.08 1.41 5.01
N ILE A 89 15.63 1.92 3.92
CA ILE A 89 14.97 2.09 2.63
C ILE A 89 15.56 1.12 1.61
N LEU A 90 14.72 0.21 1.12
CA LEU A 90 15.08 -0.81 0.13
C LEU A 90 14.86 -0.30 -1.32
N PRO A 91 15.47 -0.94 -2.34
CA PRO A 91 15.41 -0.48 -3.72
C PRO A 91 14.01 -0.26 -4.27
N GLY A 92 13.85 0.70 -5.19
CA GLY A 92 12.58 0.97 -5.88
C GLY A 92 11.54 1.71 -5.02
N THR A 93 11.95 2.26 -3.88
CA THR A 93 11.05 2.96 -2.96
C THR A 93 10.84 4.42 -3.35
N GLN A 94 9.61 4.88 -3.29
CA GLN A 94 9.23 6.27 -3.51
C GLN A 94 8.47 6.80 -2.29
N LEU A 95 9.01 7.84 -1.66
CA LEU A 95 8.39 8.52 -0.52
C LEU A 95 7.97 9.92 -0.97
N LYS A 96 6.68 10.18 -0.92
CA LYS A 96 6.09 11.38 -1.52
C LYS A 96 5.28 12.20 -0.53
N GLY A 97 5.10 13.48 -0.89
CA GLY A 97 4.34 14.42 -0.09
C GLY A 97 4.95 14.63 1.29
N ALA A 98 4.10 14.68 2.31
CA ALA A 98 4.50 14.85 3.72
C ALA A 98 4.57 13.51 4.47
N THR A 99 5.06 12.45 3.83
CA THR A 99 5.22 11.13 4.46
C THR A 99 6.19 11.20 5.65
N VAL A 100 5.79 10.60 6.76
CA VAL A 100 6.59 10.51 8.00
C VAL A 100 6.88 9.06 8.33
N ILE A 101 8.14 8.74 8.61
CA ILE A 101 8.57 7.37 8.93
C ILE A 101 9.39 7.38 10.21
N ASP A 102 8.92 6.63 11.21
CA ASP A 102 9.54 6.53 12.51
C ASP A 102 10.71 5.54 12.55
N ARG A 103 11.46 5.58 13.65
CA ARG A 103 12.70 4.83 13.91
C ARG A 103 12.54 3.32 13.65
N GLY A 104 13.55 2.74 13.03
CA GLY A 104 13.67 1.30 12.83
C GLY A 104 12.68 0.71 11.82
N ALA A 105 11.87 1.53 11.16
CA ALA A 105 10.98 1.06 10.11
C ALA A 105 11.75 0.64 8.86
N ILE A 106 11.27 -0.41 8.19
CA ILE A 106 11.84 -0.96 6.95
C ILE A 106 10.84 -0.75 5.81
N ILE A 107 11.22 0.05 4.81
CA ILE A 107 10.35 0.42 3.69
C ILE A 107 10.92 -0.10 2.39
N GLY A 108 10.10 -0.80 1.63
CA GLY A 108 10.48 -1.38 0.34
C GLY A 108 10.66 -2.91 0.39
N PRO A 109 11.17 -3.53 -0.70
CA PRO A 109 11.41 -2.89 -1.98
C PRO A 109 10.11 -2.53 -2.72
N ASP A 110 10.21 -1.79 -3.83
CA ASP A 110 9.10 -1.49 -4.74
C ASP A 110 7.84 -0.98 -4.00
N THR A 111 8.01 0.06 -3.18
CA THR A 111 6.97 0.62 -2.31
C THR A 111 6.79 2.11 -2.60
N THR A 112 5.54 2.53 -2.77
CA THR A 112 5.19 3.95 -2.91
C THR A 112 4.31 4.39 -1.75
N LEU A 113 4.74 5.41 -1.02
CA LEU A 113 3.99 6.02 0.08
C LEU A 113 3.76 7.50 -0.23
N VAL A 114 2.51 7.93 -0.18
CA VAL A 114 2.11 9.33 -0.42
C VAL A 114 1.35 9.85 0.78
N ASP A 115 1.86 10.87 1.45
CA ASP A 115 1.24 11.47 2.65
C ASP A 115 0.86 10.41 3.70
N CYS A 116 1.77 9.49 3.98
CA CYS A 116 1.56 8.38 4.93
C CYS A 116 2.33 8.60 6.24
N GLU A 117 1.83 8.02 7.32
CA GLU A 117 2.53 7.92 8.59
C GLU A 117 2.86 6.44 8.86
N VAL A 118 4.14 6.16 9.15
CA VAL A 118 4.62 4.80 9.45
C VAL A 118 5.32 4.79 10.79
N GLY A 119 4.76 4.04 11.73
CA GLY A 119 5.27 3.95 13.11
C GLY A 119 6.51 3.07 13.24
N GLU A 120 7.11 3.14 14.44
CA GLU A 120 8.38 2.49 14.80
C GLU A 120 8.38 0.98 14.46
N ASN A 121 9.53 0.50 13.98
CA ASN A 121 9.81 -0.93 13.71
C ASN A 121 8.81 -1.59 12.75
N SER A 122 8.06 -0.83 12.00
CA SER A 122 7.10 -1.38 11.03
C SER A 122 7.78 -1.81 9.74
N VAL A 123 7.20 -2.79 9.07
CA VAL A 123 7.71 -3.30 7.79
C VAL A 123 6.66 -3.11 6.71
N VAL A 124 6.99 -2.32 5.69
CA VAL A 124 6.11 -2.05 4.54
C VAL A 124 6.82 -2.42 3.25
N LYS A 125 6.34 -3.44 2.55
CA LYS A 125 7.01 -3.94 1.35
C LYS A 125 6.06 -4.15 0.18
N ARG A 126 6.52 -3.79 -1.05
CA ARG A 126 5.76 -3.93 -2.31
C ARG A 126 4.32 -3.45 -2.16
N THR A 127 4.17 -2.23 -1.66
CA THR A 127 2.88 -1.65 -1.27
C THR A 127 2.72 -0.29 -1.92
N ASP A 128 1.51 0.00 -2.39
CA ASP A 128 1.08 1.35 -2.73
C ASP A 128 0.16 1.86 -1.63
N ALA A 129 0.48 3.01 -1.04
CA ALA A 129 -0.32 3.60 0.02
C ALA A 129 -0.45 5.12 -0.13
N THR A 130 -1.65 5.63 0.11
CA THR A 130 -1.95 7.05 0.09
C THR A 130 -2.79 7.44 1.29
N LEU A 131 -2.40 8.50 2.02
CA LEU A 131 -3.10 9.02 3.20
C LEU A 131 -3.46 7.90 4.19
N ALA A 132 -2.48 7.04 4.49
CA ALA A 132 -2.62 5.90 5.39
C ALA A 132 -1.75 6.06 6.64
N VAL A 133 -2.25 5.56 7.76
CA VAL A 133 -1.52 5.48 9.02
C VAL A 133 -1.23 4.02 9.35
N ILE A 134 0.04 3.69 9.50
CA ILE A 134 0.54 2.35 9.83
C ILE A 134 1.18 2.44 11.21
N GLY A 135 0.58 1.81 12.21
CA GLY A 135 1.03 1.84 13.59
C GLY A 135 2.36 1.10 13.82
N ALA A 136 2.97 1.30 14.98
CA ALA A 136 4.24 0.69 15.34
C ALA A 136 4.19 -0.85 15.29
N ASN A 137 5.32 -1.48 14.95
CA ASN A 137 5.47 -2.94 14.85
C ASN A 137 4.51 -3.62 13.87
N ALA A 138 3.87 -2.86 12.99
CA ALA A 138 2.92 -3.38 12.01
C ALA A 138 3.64 -3.94 10.78
N THR A 139 2.95 -4.81 10.06
CA THR A 139 3.46 -5.40 8.81
C THR A 139 2.47 -5.19 7.68
N VAL A 140 2.95 -4.64 6.55
CA VAL A 140 2.14 -4.41 5.36
C VAL A 140 2.79 -5.04 4.14
N GLY A 141 1.98 -5.72 3.32
CA GLY A 141 2.39 -6.29 2.05
C GLY A 141 2.84 -7.77 2.12
N PRO A 142 3.41 -8.28 1.02
CA PRO A 142 3.60 -7.59 -0.25
C PRO A 142 2.30 -7.48 -1.08
N PHE A 143 2.33 -6.61 -2.10
CA PHE A 143 1.23 -6.40 -3.06
C PHE A 143 -0.08 -5.97 -2.39
N SER A 144 0.01 -5.01 -1.49
CA SER A 144 -1.13 -4.39 -0.82
C SER A 144 -1.40 -2.99 -1.39
N TYR A 145 -2.68 -2.60 -1.40
CA TYR A 145 -3.10 -1.26 -1.79
C TYR A 145 -3.88 -0.59 -0.65
N LEU A 146 -3.27 0.40 0.00
CA LEU A 146 -3.87 1.14 1.10
C LEU A 146 -4.36 2.50 0.59
N ARG A 147 -5.66 2.63 0.46
CA ARG A 147 -6.29 3.90 0.03
C ARG A 147 -6.53 4.81 1.23
N ALA A 148 -6.82 6.06 0.92
CA ALA A 148 -7.07 7.11 1.90
C ALA A 148 -8.05 6.68 3.01
N GLY A 149 -7.74 7.09 4.25
CA GLY A 149 -8.50 6.76 5.44
C GLY A 149 -8.21 5.37 6.02
N THR A 150 -7.18 4.69 5.52
CA THR A 150 -6.69 3.44 6.12
C THR A 150 -5.89 3.75 7.39
N TYR A 151 -6.27 3.12 8.49
CA TYR A 151 -5.56 3.10 9.75
C TYR A 151 -5.30 1.65 10.18
N LEU A 152 -4.05 1.28 10.33
CA LEU A 152 -3.61 0.00 10.87
C LEU A 152 -3.00 0.23 12.26
N GLY A 153 -3.59 -0.35 13.28
CA GLY A 153 -3.12 -0.24 14.66
C GLY A 153 -1.79 -0.96 14.89
N GLU A 154 -1.20 -0.68 16.05
CA GLU A 154 0.06 -1.30 16.51
C GLU A 154 0.03 -2.83 16.36
N SER A 155 1.14 -3.42 15.90
CA SER A 155 1.30 -4.86 15.69
C SER A 155 0.26 -5.48 14.75
N GLY A 156 -0.45 -4.65 13.98
CA GLY A 156 -1.43 -5.09 13.00
C GLY A 156 -0.79 -5.65 11.74
N LYS A 157 -1.57 -6.37 10.95
CA LYS A 157 -1.10 -6.94 9.69
C LYS A 157 -2.09 -6.74 8.54
N ILE A 158 -1.62 -6.15 7.46
CA ILE A 158 -2.26 -6.18 6.15
C ILE A 158 -1.34 -7.00 5.24
N GLY A 159 -1.84 -8.10 4.69
CA GLY A 159 -1.00 -9.04 3.92
C GLY A 159 -1.26 -8.98 2.42
N THR A 160 -0.86 -10.04 1.74
CA THR A 160 -0.75 -10.11 0.29
C THR A 160 -2.10 -9.98 -0.42
N PHE A 161 -2.14 -9.12 -1.46
CA PHE A 161 -3.32 -8.85 -2.28
C PHE A 161 -4.52 -8.35 -1.47
N VAL A 162 -4.25 -7.46 -0.52
CA VAL A 162 -5.29 -6.80 0.27
C VAL A 162 -5.43 -5.35 -0.17
N GLU A 163 -6.66 -4.94 -0.46
CA GLU A 163 -7.03 -3.55 -0.67
C GLU A 163 -7.82 -3.04 0.54
N THR A 164 -7.49 -1.83 1.01
CA THR A 164 -8.20 -1.16 2.10
C THR A 164 -8.61 0.25 1.68
N LYS A 165 -9.75 0.72 2.18
CA LYS A 165 -10.24 2.09 1.95
C LYS A 165 -11.10 2.54 3.13
N ASN A 166 -10.79 3.70 3.72
CA ASN A 166 -11.56 4.21 4.87
C ASN A 166 -11.80 3.09 5.90
N ALA A 167 -10.73 2.41 6.29
CA ALA A 167 -10.75 1.22 7.13
C ALA A 167 -9.90 1.45 8.39
N ARG A 168 -10.50 1.23 9.56
CA ARG A 168 -9.78 1.27 10.84
C ARG A 168 -9.60 -0.16 11.35
N ILE A 169 -8.35 -0.60 11.41
CA ILE A 169 -7.98 -1.95 11.85
C ILE A 169 -7.26 -1.82 13.19
N GLY A 170 -7.84 -2.38 14.24
CA GLY A 170 -7.36 -2.27 15.62
C GLY A 170 -6.04 -2.99 15.86
N ARG A 171 -5.45 -2.73 17.03
CA ARG A 171 -4.17 -3.29 17.46
C ARG A 171 -4.16 -4.82 17.36
N GLY A 172 -3.08 -5.39 16.85
CA GLY A 172 -2.88 -6.84 16.74
C GLY A 172 -3.82 -7.54 15.75
N SER A 173 -4.71 -6.80 15.07
CA SER A 173 -5.65 -7.38 14.12
C SER A 173 -5.00 -7.65 12.77
N LYS A 174 -5.50 -8.66 12.07
CA LYS A 174 -4.89 -9.19 10.86
C LYS A 174 -5.90 -9.34 9.72
N VAL A 175 -5.53 -8.82 8.57
CA VAL A 175 -6.19 -9.03 7.26
C VAL A 175 -5.13 -9.61 6.32
N PRO A 176 -4.83 -10.91 6.40
CA PRO A 176 -3.58 -11.43 5.85
C PRO A 176 -3.60 -11.73 4.35
N HIS A 177 -4.77 -11.91 3.70
CA HIS A 177 -4.80 -12.48 2.35
C HIS A 177 -6.03 -12.08 1.54
N LEU A 178 -5.81 -11.66 0.25
CA LEU A 178 -6.84 -11.64 -0.82
C LEU A 178 -8.15 -10.96 -0.43
N SER A 179 -8.11 -9.83 0.24
CA SER A 179 -9.30 -9.23 0.86
C SER A 179 -9.55 -7.80 0.39
N TYR A 180 -10.83 -7.40 0.37
CA TYR A 180 -11.21 -6.00 0.25
C TYR A 180 -11.90 -5.52 1.53
N ILE A 181 -11.32 -4.51 2.18
CA ILE A 181 -11.82 -3.92 3.42
C ILE A 181 -12.12 -2.44 3.18
N GLY A 182 -13.37 -2.15 2.92
CA GLY A 182 -13.86 -0.79 2.64
C GLY A 182 -14.89 -0.33 3.66
N ASP A 183 -14.81 0.94 4.08
CA ASP A 183 -15.73 1.58 5.02
C ASP A 183 -16.01 0.72 6.26
N THR A 184 -14.94 0.29 6.96
CA THR A 184 -14.99 -0.74 8.00
C THR A 184 -14.21 -0.34 9.24
N THR A 185 -14.75 -0.66 10.42
CA THR A 185 -14.00 -0.65 11.68
C THR A 185 -13.82 -2.08 12.18
N ILE A 186 -12.59 -2.46 12.46
CA ILE A 186 -12.20 -3.76 13.02
C ILE A 186 -11.58 -3.51 14.40
N GLY A 187 -12.08 -4.18 15.42
CA GLY A 187 -11.54 -4.13 16.78
C GLY A 187 -10.15 -4.71 16.91
N GLU A 188 -9.68 -4.93 18.14
CA GLU A 188 -8.36 -5.45 18.44
C GLU A 188 -8.29 -6.98 18.32
N TYR A 189 -7.11 -7.51 17.97
CA TYR A 189 -6.81 -8.96 17.94
C TYR A 189 -7.78 -9.81 17.10
N THR A 190 -8.42 -9.18 16.13
CA THR A 190 -9.31 -9.86 15.17
C THR A 190 -8.50 -10.41 14.00
N ASN A 191 -8.87 -11.61 13.54
CA ASN A 191 -8.23 -12.24 12.39
C ASN A 191 -9.25 -12.56 11.31
N LEU A 192 -9.16 -11.89 10.18
CA LEU A 192 -10.02 -12.16 9.03
C LEU A 192 -9.40 -13.27 8.16
N GLY A 193 -10.20 -14.26 7.81
CA GLY A 193 -9.81 -15.32 6.90
C GLY A 193 -9.56 -14.80 5.48
N ALA A 194 -8.84 -15.58 4.68
CA ALA A 194 -8.53 -15.24 3.30
C ALA A 194 -9.79 -14.99 2.46
N GLY A 195 -9.77 -13.98 1.60
CA GLY A 195 -10.90 -13.64 0.74
C GLY A 195 -12.06 -12.97 1.48
N ALA A 196 -11.79 -12.26 2.57
CA ALA A 196 -12.81 -11.47 3.26
C ALA A 196 -13.17 -10.21 2.45
N ILE A 197 -14.46 -9.99 2.22
CA ILE A 197 -14.98 -8.84 1.47
C ILE A 197 -15.99 -8.09 2.34
N THR A 198 -15.78 -6.80 2.55
CA THR A 198 -16.81 -5.91 3.09
C THR A 198 -17.55 -5.27 1.93
N ALA A 199 -18.75 -5.79 1.64
CA ALA A 199 -19.61 -5.27 0.57
C ALA A 199 -20.30 -3.99 1.08
N ASN A 200 -19.67 -2.85 0.82
CA ASN A 200 -19.99 -1.55 1.40
C ASN A 200 -20.84 -0.61 0.52
N TYR A 201 -21.21 -1.02 -0.70
CA TYR A 201 -21.94 -0.18 -1.65
C TYR A 201 -23.15 -0.90 -2.20
N ASP A 202 -24.31 -0.23 -2.21
CA ASP A 202 -25.63 -0.75 -2.61
C ASP A 202 -26.17 -0.12 -3.90
N ASP A 203 -25.31 0.52 -4.70
CA ASP A 203 -25.61 1.29 -5.91
C ASP A 203 -26.13 2.72 -5.64
N ILE A 204 -26.49 3.05 -4.41
CA ILE A 204 -27.00 4.36 -3.99
C ILE A 204 -26.06 5.02 -2.98
N ALA A 205 -25.69 4.28 -1.93
CA ALA A 205 -24.91 4.78 -0.81
C ALA A 205 -23.84 3.78 -0.35
N LYS A 206 -22.87 4.30 0.41
CA LYS A 206 -21.89 3.47 1.12
C LYS A 206 -22.35 3.27 2.55
N HIS A 207 -22.19 2.05 3.02
CA HIS A 207 -22.56 1.60 4.34
C HIS A 207 -21.33 1.10 5.10
N HIS A 208 -21.39 1.16 6.41
CA HIS A 208 -20.30 0.81 7.30
C HIS A 208 -20.46 -0.62 7.85
N THR A 209 -19.34 -1.33 7.97
CA THR A 209 -19.23 -2.62 8.65
C THR A 209 -18.49 -2.44 9.97
N GLU A 210 -19.04 -2.97 11.06
CA GLU A 210 -18.36 -3.02 12.36
C GLU A 210 -18.01 -4.46 12.70
N ILE A 211 -16.73 -4.73 12.90
CA ILE A 211 -16.21 -6.03 13.34
C ILE A 211 -15.55 -5.83 14.69
N GLY A 212 -16.03 -6.51 15.71
CA GLY A 212 -15.53 -6.40 17.07
C GLY A 212 -14.11 -6.93 17.27
N SER A 213 -13.69 -6.98 18.52
CA SER A 213 -12.40 -7.49 18.95
C SER A 213 -12.43 -9.02 19.08
N HIS A 214 -11.27 -9.67 18.89
CA HIS A 214 -11.12 -11.13 19.01
C HIS A 214 -12.05 -11.95 18.09
N VAL A 215 -12.56 -11.35 17.01
CA VAL A 215 -13.33 -12.03 15.98
C VAL A 215 -12.40 -12.90 15.13
N HIS A 216 -12.88 -14.08 14.77
CA HIS A 216 -12.17 -14.95 13.83
C HIS A 216 -13.10 -15.35 12.69
N SER A 217 -12.90 -14.78 11.51
CA SER A 217 -13.71 -15.17 10.36
C SER A 217 -13.10 -16.36 9.60
N GLY A 218 -13.97 -17.20 9.09
CA GLY A 218 -13.58 -18.21 8.10
C GLY A 218 -13.12 -17.55 6.79
N SER A 219 -12.54 -18.33 5.89
CA SER A 219 -12.17 -17.86 4.55
C SER A 219 -13.38 -17.62 3.67
N HIS A 220 -13.22 -16.72 2.67
CA HIS A 220 -14.27 -16.37 1.69
C HIS A 220 -15.57 -15.88 2.33
N ASN A 221 -15.46 -15.02 3.34
CA ASN A 221 -16.62 -14.37 3.93
C ASN A 221 -16.96 -13.06 3.22
N VAL A 222 -18.28 -12.82 3.06
CA VAL A 222 -18.80 -11.54 2.58
C VAL A 222 -19.62 -10.90 3.69
N PHE A 223 -19.20 -9.75 4.18
CA PHE A 223 -19.92 -8.93 5.13
C PHE A 223 -20.72 -7.88 4.37
N VAL A 224 -22.04 -8.03 4.32
CA VAL A 224 -22.93 -7.12 3.57
C VAL A 224 -23.33 -5.97 4.49
N ALA A 225 -22.72 -4.81 4.27
CA ALA A 225 -22.98 -3.62 5.07
C ALA A 225 -24.39 -3.03 4.82
N PRO A 226 -25.04 -2.42 5.84
CA PRO A 226 -24.52 -2.26 7.20
C PRO A 226 -24.67 -3.55 8.02
N VAL A 227 -23.62 -3.95 8.73
CA VAL A 227 -23.64 -5.16 9.57
C VAL A 227 -22.63 -5.03 10.71
N ARG A 228 -22.99 -5.62 11.86
CA ARG A 228 -22.15 -5.64 13.05
C ARG A 228 -21.82 -7.08 13.46
N ILE A 229 -20.56 -7.37 13.70
CA ILE A 229 -20.05 -8.63 14.21
C ILE A 229 -19.52 -8.39 15.63
N GLY A 230 -20.16 -9.00 16.62
CA GLY A 230 -19.83 -8.80 18.04
C GLY A 230 -18.49 -9.42 18.43
N ASP A 231 -17.95 -8.98 19.57
CA ASP A 231 -16.64 -9.42 20.07
C ASP A 231 -16.59 -10.94 20.25
N GLY A 232 -15.45 -11.53 19.91
CA GLY A 232 -15.24 -12.98 20.04
C GLY A 232 -16.09 -13.86 19.11
N ALA A 233 -16.92 -13.27 18.26
CA ALA A 233 -17.73 -14.02 17.30
C ALA A 233 -16.85 -14.75 16.27
N LYS A 234 -17.39 -15.80 15.70
CA LYS A 234 -16.76 -16.58 14.61
C LYS A 234 -17.70 -16.70 13.43
N THR A 235 -17.14 -16.85 12.25
CA THR A 235 -17.92 -17.18 11.06
C THR A 235 -17.35 -18.42 10.38
N GLY A 236 -18.23 -19.26 9.84
CA GLY A 236 -17.81 -20.39 8.99
C GLY A 236 -17.23 -19.91 7.65
N ALA A 237 -16.43 -20.75 7.01
CA ALA A 237 -15.94 -20.45 5.65
C ALA A 237 -17.10 -20.34 4.65
N GLY A 238 -16.98 -19.42 3.68
CA GLY A 238 -18.00 -19.18 2.66
C GLY A 238 -19.27 -18.48 3.18
N THR A 239 -19.27 -17.97 4.42
CA THR A 239 -20.45 -17.33 4.99
C THR A 239 -20.69 -15.95 4.39
N VAL A 240 -21.92 -15.69 3.95
CA VAL A 240 -22.41 -14.35 3.59
C VAL A 240 -23.20 -13.79 4.77
N VAL A 241 -22.61 -12.85 5.50
CA VAL A 241 -23.17 -12.24 6.69
C VAL A 241 -24.03 -11.04 6.28
N ARG A 242 -25.35 -11.14 6.46
CA ARG A 242 -26.35 -10.10 6.13
C ARG A 242 -27.12 -9.59 7.33
N LYS A 243 -26.87 -10.13 8.51
CA LYS A 243 -27.50 -9.75 9.78
C LYS A 243 -26.44 -9.69 10.85
N ASP A 244 -26.67 -8.87 11.85
CA ASP A 244 -25.75 -8.74 12.98
C ASP A 244 -25.49 -10.10 13.63
N VAL A 245 -24.22 -10.30 14.01
CA VAL A 245 -23.75 -11.51 14.69
C VAL A 245 -23.51 -11.15 16.15
N PRO A 246 -24.23 -11.75 17.10
CA PRO A 246 -23.99 -11.49 18.53
C PRO A 246 -22.58 -11.84 18.97
N ALA A 247 -22.11 -11.21 20.06
CA ALA A 247 -20.81 -11.54 20.66
C ALA A 247 -20.72 -13.04 21.00
N GLY A 248 -19.57 -13.64 20.67
CA GLY A 248 -19.30 -15.07 20.92
C GLY A 248 -20.08 -16.06 20.05
N ALA A 249 -20.93 -15.59 19.14
CA ALA A 249 -21.72 -16.46 18.27
C ALA A 249 -20.91 -17.02 17.09
N LEU A 250 -21.35 -18.16 16.57
CA LEU A 250 -20.89 -18.71 15.30
C LEU A 250 -21.94 -18.46 14.21
N ALA A 251 -21.60 -17.63 13.21
CA ALA A 251 -22.45 -17.39 12.04
C ALA A 251 -22.09 -18.35 10.89
N ILE A 252 -23.10 -19.01 10.34
CA ILE A 252 -22.99 -19.93 9.20
C ILE A 252 -24.14 -19.67 8.25
N SER A 253 -23.87 -19.47 6.96
CA SER A 253 -24.91 -19.28 5.93
C SER A 253 -24.80 -20.27 4.76
N VAL A 254 -23.89 -21.21 4.84
CA VAL A 254 -23.67 -22.22 3.79
C VAL A 254 -24.45 -23.50 4.12
N ALA A 255 -25.03 -24.14 3.10
CA ALA A 255 -25.63 -25.45 3.25
C ALA A 255 -24.57 -26.53 3.54
N PRO A 256 -24.89 -27.62 4.24
CA PRO A 256 -24.01 -28.76 4.39
C PRO A 256 -23.52 -29.29 3.02
N GLN A 257 -22.28 -29.71 2.97
CA GLN A 257 -21.71 -30.33 1.77
C GLN A 257 -22.52 -31.59 1.40
N ARG A 258 -22.80 -31.74 0.11
CA ARG A 258 -23.38 -32.97 -0.45
C ARG A 258 -22.44 -33.49 -1.52
N ASN A 259 -22.05 -34.75 -1.41
CA ASN A 259 -21.33 -35.47 -2.45
C ASN A 259 -22.33 -36.25 -3.30
N ILE A 260 -22.28 -36.04 -4.59
CA ILE A 260 -23.07 -36.78 -5.56
C ILE A 260 -22.11 -37.78 -6.23
N THR A 261 -22.07 -39.00 -5.69
CA THR A 261 -21.21 -40.06 -6.18
C THR A 261 -21.59 -40.44 -7.60
N GLY A 262 -20.62 -40.69 -8.45
CA GLY A 262 -20.86 -41.06 -9.86
C GLY A 262 -21.28 -39.90 -10.77
N TRP A 263 -21.30 -38.66 -10.28
CA TRP A 263 -21.79 -37.51 -11.07
C TRP A 263 -21.02 -37.28 -12.36
N VAL A 264 -19.70 -37.45 -12.33
CA VAL A 264 -18.85 -37.22 -13.52
C VAL A 264 -19.07 -38.30 -14.56
N GLU A 265 -19.18 -39.56 -14.15
CA GLU A 265 -19.44 -40.69 -15.03
C GLU A 265 -20.80 -40.58 -15.67
N GLU A 266 -21.82 -40.17 -14.91
CA GLU A 266 -23.19 -39.99 -15.42
C GLU A 266 -23.34 -38.76 -16.32
N LYS A 267 -22.86 -37.61 -15.87
CA LYS A 267 -23.11 -36.32 -16.53
C LYS A 267 -22.04 -35.92 -17.54
N ARG A 268 -20.87 -36.54 -17.51
CA ARG A 268 -19.72 -36.22 -18.39
C ARG A 268 -19.03 -37.49 -18.94
N PRO A 269 -19.78 -38.46 -19.45
CA PRO A 269 -19.22 -39.71 -19.93
C PRO A 269 -18.19 -39.48 -21.06
N GLY A 270 -17.17 -40.32 -21.11
CA GLY A 270 -16.12 -40.29 -22.14
C GLY A 270 -15.02 -39.24 -21.94
N THR A 271 -15.16 -38.32 -20.97
CA THR A 271 -14.14 -37.33 -20.66
C THR A 271 -12.95 -37.94 -19.94
N SER A 272 -11.81 -37.21 -19.91
CA SER A 272 -10.64 -37.61 -19.13
C SER A 272 -10.97 -37.70 -17.63
N SER A 273 -11.82 -36.83 -17.11
CA SER A 273 -12.27 -36.86 -15.71
C SER A 273 -13.07 -38.12 -15.41
N ALA A 274 -13.99 -38.56 -16.28
CA ALA A 274 -14.76 -39.79 -16.11
C ALA A 274 -13.84 -41.03 -16.14
N LYS A 275 -12.85 -41.04 -17.02
CA LYS A 275 -11.85 -42.12 -17.08
C LYS A 275 -10.99 -42.16 -15.81
N ALA A 276 -10.58 -40.99 -15.30
CA ALA A 276 -9.81 -40.87 -14.06
C ALA A 276 -10.63 -41.35 -12.85
N ALA A 277 -11.91 -40.96 -12.75
CA ALA A 277 -12.81 -41.39 -11.68
C ALA A 277 -13.02 -42.90 -11.69
N ALA A 278 -13.26 -43.51 -12.85
CA ALA A 278 -13.39 -44.96 -12.98
C ALA A 278 -12.12 -45.70 -12.60
N ALA A 279 -10.95 -45.18 -12.97
CA ALA A 279 -9.65 -45.76 -12.59
C ALA A 279 -9.39 -45.65 -11.06
N ALA A 280 -9.79 -44.57 -10.43
CA ALA A 280 -9.68 -44.39 -8.98
C ALA A 280 -10.64 -45.29 -8.20
N GLY A 281 -11.87 -45.49 -8.68
CA GLY A 281 -12.87 -46.39 -8.09
C GLY A 281 -12.53 -47.88 -8.23
N ALA A 282 -11.60 -48.23 -9.13
CA ALA A 282 -11.08 -49.58 -9.25
C ALA A 282 -9.95 -49.91 -8.27
N GLN A 283 -9.45 -48.96 -7.48
CA GLN A 283 -8.46 -49.19 -6.42
C GLN A 283 -9.19 -49.63 -5.14
N PRO A 284 -8.68 -50.68 -4.42
CA PRO A 284 -9.28 -51.06 -3.15
C PRO A 284 -9.17 -49.90 -2.15
N GLU A 285 -10.26 -49.64 -1.41
CA GLU A 285 -10.27 -48.65 -0.34
C GLU A 285 -9.09 -48.92 0.60
N ALA A 286 -8.19 -47.90 0.72
CA ALA A 286 -7.18 -47.93 1.74
C ALA A 286 -7.89 -47.83 3.10
N THR A 287 -7.87 -48.89 3.87
CA THR A 287 -8.37 -48.91 5.25
C THR A 287 -7.64 -47.84 6.03
N VAL A 288 -8.33 -46.74 6.34
CA VAL A 288 -7.86 -45.77 7.35
C VAL A 288 -7.98 -46.51 8.67
N ALA A 289 -6.85 -46.86 9.25
CA ALA A 289 -6.81 -47.35 10.62
C ALA A 289 -7.16 -46.21 11.56
N ASP A 290 -8.11 -46.43 12.45
CA ASP A 290 -8.56 -45.53 13.52
C ASP A 290 -7.41 -45.04 14.43
#